data_03c95f8419587d83c7bd282191139b3d
#
_entry.id   03c95f8419587d83c7bd282191139b3d
#
_cell.length_a   1.000
_cell.length_b   1.000
_cell.length_c   1.000
_cell.angle_alpha   90.00
_cell.angle_beta   90.00
_cell.angle_gamma   90.00
#
_symmetry.space_group_name_H-M   'P 1'
#
loop_
_entity.id
_entity.type
_entity.pdbx_description
1 polymer ?
#
loop_
_entity_poly.entity_id
_entity_poly.type
_entity_poly.pdbx_seq_one_letter_code
_entity_poly.pdbx_strand_id
1 'polypeptide(L)'
;MKYWLLFLCLFAAVSSWSENTYYRFRVYLKDKGNQTCNTDHPEAFLSEAAILRREQQQIHVSYSDLPISSSYKEQLANCGCALITESRWLSTVVVEYPDSSLVEKLKQLAFVDSVCWVWKGKHIPLQEPDHTETLHIDKKALRNRYGYAQKQIRMMKGDKLHKQGFRGEGMRIAVIDAGFTDVNRIDAFASTHIEGTRNIVYPGKTVYASDAHGTKVLSCLAANLPGIMTGTAPEATYWLIKSEDSNGESPIEQDYWAAAVEYADSVGAYIISSSLGYFDFDEPATDYTHEDLTGRKAFISQAAQMAAEKGILVFTSAGNEGNTRWEKITVPADTPDILTVGAVTEKQKRSDFSSIGPTADGRIKPDVAAMGTNCCVIEPGGFIRQANGTSFSTPILAGLGACLWQALPQLNAAEIRALIRQYASQAKQPDNELGYGVPNMYKSYKAGLKDGSKRRR
;
A
#
# COMPACT_ATOMS: atom_id res chain seq x y z
N MET A 1 7.50 77.28 -14.00
CA MET A 1 7.59 75.92 -14.52
C MET A 1 7.17 74.97 -13.40
N LYS A 2 5.96 74.43 -13.49
CA LYS A 2 5.39 73.52 -12.48
C LYS A 2 5.56 72.09 -12.98
N TYR A 3 6.30 71.25 -12.26
CA TYR A 3 6.40 69.81 -12.51
C TYR A 3 5.28 69.10 -11.74
N TRP A 4 4.41 68.44 -12.46
CA TRP A 4 3.43 67.50 -11.94
C TRP A 4 4.07 66.11 -11.88
N LEU A 5 4.20 65.53 -10.68
CA LEU A 5 4.53 64.14 -10.47
C LEU A 5 3.22 63.33 -10.50
N LEU A 6 3.07 62.50 -11.52
CA LEU A 6 2.01 61.48 -11.60
C LEU A 6 2.48 60.28 -10.73
N PHE A 7 1.79 60.04 -9.59
CA PHE A 7 1.90 58.80 -8.84
C PHE A 7 1.01 57.75 -9.54
N LEU A 8 1.62 56.79 -10.22
CA LEU A 8 0.96 55.56 -10.68
C LEU A 8 0.82 54.61 -9.49
N CYS A 9 -0.37 54.52 -8.90
CA CYS A 9 -0.72 53.43 -7.97
C CYS A 9 -0.90 52.15 -8.77
N LEU A 10 0.12 51.28 -8.76
CA LEU A 10 -0.02 49.87 -9.14
C LEU A 10 -0.88 49.19 -8.07
N PHE A 11 -2.16 49.02 -8.34
CA PHE A 11 -3.00 48.05 -7.62
C PHE A 11 -2.52 46.65 -8.02
N ALA A 12 -1.65 46.04 -7.24
CA ALA A 12 -1.45 44.62 -7.23
C ALA A 12 -2.77 43.99 -6.80
N ALA A 13 -3.51 43.42 -7.70
CA ALA A 13 -4.63 42.55 -7.40
C ALA A 13 -4.03 41.31 -6.74
N VAL A 14 -3.93 41.34 -5.43
CA VAL A 14 -3.77 40.13 -4.62
C VAL A 14 -5.05 39.35 -4.82
N SER A 15 -5.03 38.35 -5.70
CA SER A 15 -6.09 37.37 -5.77
C SER A 15 -6.17 36.73 -4.37
N SER A 16 -7.16 37.16 -3.60
CA SER A 16 -7.53 36.50 -2.36
C SER A 16 -8.00 35.09 -2.74
N TRP A 17 -7.12 34.13 -2.55
CA TRP A 17 -7.52 32.73 -2.57
C TRP A 17 -8.57 32.58 -1.48
N SER A 18 -9.77 32.20 -1.87
CA SER A 18 -10.85 31.93 -0.94
C SER A 18 -10.38 30.86 0.05
N GLU A 19 -10.27 31.22 1.32
CA GLU A 19 -9.90 30.33 2.42
C GLU A 19 -11.06 29.38 2.78
N ASN A 20 -11.79 28.85 1.81
CA ASN A 20 -12.93 28.00 2.07
C ASN A 20 -12.48 26.68 2.67
N THR A 21 -13.08 26.32 3.79
CA THR A 21 -12.99 24.99 4.36
C THR A 21 -13.95 24.08 3.61
N TYR A 22 -13.48 22.87 3.30
CA TYR A 22 -14.27 21.83 2.65
C TYR A 22 -14.40 20.64 3.59
N TYR A 23 -15.46 19.85 3.38
CA TYR A 23 -15.75 18.65 4.13
C TYR A 23 -15.90 17.48 3.15
N ARG A 24 -15.36 16.30 3.50
CA ARG A 24 -15.55 15.09 2.74
C ARG A 24 -16.33 14.08 3.53
N PHE A 25 -17.26 13.42 2.83
CA PHE A 25 -18.16 12.43 3.40
C PHE A 25 -18.09 11.14 2.60
N ARG A 26 -17.91 10.02 3.28
CA ARG A 26 -18.10 8.69 2.72
C ARG A 26 -19.59 8.39 2.72
N VAL A 27 -20.12 8.14 1.54
CA VAL A 27 -21.51 7.75 1.30
C VAL A 27 -21.54 6.25 1.06
N TYR A 28 -22.15 5.50 1.94
CA TYR A 28 -22.42 4.08 1.76
C TYR A 28 -23.66 3.89 0.92
N LEU A 29 -23.58 3.00 -0.07
CA LEU A 29 -24.68 2.70 -0.98
C LEU A 29 -25.29 1.35 -0.65
N LYS A 30 -26.62 1.24 -0.76
CA LYS A 30 -27.37 -0.01 -0.54
C LYS A 30 -27.03 -1.07 -1.58
N ASP A 31 -26.74 -0.62 -2.80
CA ASP A 31 -26.37 -1.43 -3.96
C ASP A 31 -25.53 -0.58 -4.93
N LYS A 32 -25.28 -1.06 -6.12
CA LYS A 32 -24.47 -0.36 -7.13
C LYS A 32 -25.28 0.29 -8.25
N GLY A 33 -26.61 0.26 -8.15
CA GLY A 33 -27.52 0.78 -9.16
C GLY A 33 -27.58 -0.07 -10.43
N ASN A 34 -28.21 0.50 -11.46
CA ASN A 34 -28.33 -0.19 -12.75
C ASN A 34 -26.96 -0.34 -13.41
N GLN A 35 -26.57 -1.58 -13.66
CA GLN A 35 -25.28 -1.92 -14.22
C GLN A 35 -25.28 -1.86 -15.73
N THR A 36 -24.27 -1.23 -16.31
CA THR A 36 -23.94 -1.30 -17.73
C THR A 36 -22.89 -2.40 -18.01
N CYS A 37 -22.17 -2.84 -16.98
CA CYS A 37 -21.23 -3.95 -17.00
C CYS A 37 -21.86 -5.18 -16.35
N ASN A 38 -21.39 -6.38 -16.75
CA ASN A 38 -21.76 -7.62 -16.08
C ASN A 38 -20.51 -8.47 -15.78
N THR A 39 -20.66 -9.47 -14.93
CA THR A 39 -19.56 -10.35 -14.53
C THR A 39 -19.07 -11.29 -15.63
N ASP A 40 -19.84 -11.48 -16.70
CA ASP A 40 -19.49 -12.34 -17.82
C ASP A 40 -18.56 -11.64 -18.83
N HIS A 41 -18.45 -10.30 -18.72
CA HIS A 41 -17.58 -9.44 -19.53
C HIS A 41 -16.62 -8.62 -18.66
N PRO A 42 -15.72 -9.27 -17.89
CA PRO A 42 -14.84 -8.60 -16.94
C PRO A 42 -13.81 -7.68 -17.61
N GLU A 43 -13.51 -7.86 -18.89
CA GLU A 43 -12.61 -7.03 -19.69
C GLU A 43 -13.04 -5.56 -19.76
N ALA A 44 -14.29 -5.26 -19.44
CA ALA A 44 -14.81 -3.89 -19.37
C ALA A 44 -14.25 -3.09 -18.16
N PHE A 45 -13.73 -3.77 -17.14
CA PHE A 45 -13.26 -3.12 -15.89
C PHE A 45 -12.05 -3.79 -15.23
N LEU A 46 -11.54 -4.90 -15.78
CA LEU A 46 -10.31 -5.57 -15.37
C LEU A 46 -9.38 -5.72 -16.58
N SER A 47 -8.08 -5.58 -16.34
CA SER A 47 -7.09 -5.88 -17.39
C SER A 47 -7.02 -7.39 -17.67
N GLU A 48 -6.50 -7.75 -18.83
CA GLU A 48 -6.22 -9.15 -19.17
C GLU A 48 -5.35 -9.84 -18.10
N ALA A 49 -4.35 -9.13 -17.56
CA ALA A 49 -3.49 -9.65 -16.51
C ALA A 49 -4.25 -9.92 -15.20
N ALA A 50 -5.25 -9.10 -14.87
CA ALA A 50 -6.11 -9.31 -13.68
C ALA A 50 -7.00 -10.54 -13.87
N ILE A 51 -7.57 -10.70 -15.05
CA ILE A 51 -8.41 -11.85 -15.41
C ILE A 51 -7.58 -13.15 -15.35
N LEU A 52 -6.43 -13.18 -16.02
CA LEU A 52 -5.52 -14.35 -16.01
C LEU A 52 -5.07 -14.73 -14.59
N ARG A 53 -4.71 -13.73 -13.74
CA ARG A 53 -4.32 -14.00 -12.36
C ARG A 53 -5.44 -14.68 -11.57
N ARG A 54 -6.69 -14.23 -11.75
CA ARG A 54 -7.85 -14.81 -11.06
C ARG A 54 -8.18 -16.20 -11.59
N GLU A 55 -8.15 -16.41 -12.90
CA GLU A 55 -8.34 -17.72 -13.53
C GLU A 55 -7.32 -18.75 -13.02
N GLN A 56 -6.03 -18.38 -12.95
CA GLN A 56 -4.97 -19.24 -12.41
C GLN A 56 -5.24 -19.68 -10.96
N GLN A 57 -5.95 -18.87 -10.20
CA GLN A 57 -6.31 -19.14 -8.80
C GLN A 57 -7.75 -19.63 -8.63
N GLN A 58 -8.51 -19.83 -9.73
CA GLN A 58 -9.92 -20.25 -9.73
C GLN A 58 -10.84 -19.28 -8.97
N ILE A 59 -10.57 -17.97 -9.10
CA ILE A 59 -11.35 -16.89 -8.46
C ILE A 59 -12.27 -16.27 -9.50
N HIS A 60 -13.57 -16.38 -9.25
CA HIS A 60 -14.57 -15.81 -10.14
C HIS A 60 -14.77 -14.31 -9.91
N VAL A 61 -15.08 -13.60 -10.99
CA VAL A 61 -15.56 -12.23 -10.92
C VAL A 61 -16.96 -12.24 -10.30
N SER A 62 -17.23 -11.31 -9.40
CA SER A 62 -18.45 -11.28 -8.61
C SER A 62 -19.10 -9.89 -8.64
N TYR A 63 -20.30 -9.76 -8.09
CA TYR A 63 -21.00 -8.49 -8.00
C TYR A 63 -20.16 -7.38 -7.34
N SER A 64 -19.30 -7.72 -6.35
CA SER A 64 -18.43 -6.74 -5.71
C SER A 64 -17.42 -6.09 -6.68
N ASP A 65 -17.12 -6.73 -7.80
CA ASP A 65 -16.18 -6.21 -8.80
C ASP A 65 -16.80 -5.19 -9.77
N LEU A 66 -18.14 -5.18 -9.88
CA LEU A 66 -18.85 -4.27 -10.78
C LEU A 66 -18.67 -2.82 -10.33
N PRO A 67 -18.51 -1.87 -11.27
CA PRO A 67 -18.44 -0.44 -10.96
C PRO A 67 -19.75 0.07 -10.31
N ILE A 68 -19.66 1.17 -9.60
CA ILE A 68 -20.85 1.92 -9.16
C ILE A 68 -21.48 2.61 -10.39
N SER A 69 -22.79 2.53 -10.52
CA SER A 69 -23.56 3.06 -11.65
C SER A 69 -23.29 4.56 -11.85
N SER A 70 -23.12 4.98 -13.10
CA SER A 70 -22.99 6.39 -13.47
C SER A 70 -24.19 7.22 -13.03
N SER A 71 -25.41 6.63 -13.08
CA SER A 71 -26.63 7.30 -12.62
C SER A 71 -26.57 7.66 -11.12
N TYR A 72 -26.01 6.80 -10.26
CA TYR A 72 -25.83 7.14 -8.85
C TYR A 72 -24.81 8.25 -8.65
N LYS A 73 -23.70 8.18 -9.37
CA LYS A 73 -22.67 9.23 -9.35
C LYS A 73 -23.20 10.58 -9.84
N GLU A 74 -24.00 10.60 -10.90
CA GLU A 74 -24.68 11.80 -11.39
C GLU A 74 -25.67 12.37 -10.38
N GLN A 75 -26.47 11.53 -9.72
CA GLN A 75 -27.41 11.99 -8.68
C GLN A 75 -26.67 12.57 -7.46
N LEU A 76 -25.53 11.97 -7.05
CA LEU A 76 -24.68 12.54 -6.01
C LEU A 76 -24.11 13.91 -6.45
N ALA A 77 -23.59 14.02 -7.67
CA ALA A 77 -23.07 15.29 -8.21
C ALA A 77 -24.16 16.37 -8.32
N ASN A 78 -25.39 16.00 -8.66
CA ASN A 78 -26.54 16.91 -8.73
C ASN A 78 -26.95 17.48 -7.36
N CYS A 79 -26.47 16.89 -6.25
CA CYS A 79 -26.57 17.51 -4.93
C CYS A 79 -25.64 18.72 -4.75
N GLY A 80 -24.77 19.00 -5.75
CA GLY A 80 -23.81 20.10 -5.76
C GLY A 80 -22.43 19.76 -5.20
N CYS A 81 -22.13 18.48 -4.94
CA CYS A 81 -20.84 18.03 -4.42
C CYS A 81 -19.89 17.55 -5.52
N ALA A 82 -18.59 17.61 -5.25
CA ALA A 82 -17.57 16.98 -6.06
C ALA A 82 -17.40 15.51 -5.65
N LEU A 83 -17.19 14.61 -6.64
CA LEU A 83 -16.83 13.21 -6.38
C LEU A 83 -15.31 13.11 -6.24
N ILE A 84 -14.82 12.55 -5.14
CA ILE A 84 -13.39 12.50 -4.82
C ILE A 84 -12.80 11.13 -5.14
N THR A 85 -13.38 10.07 -4.60
CA THR A 85 -12.95 8.69 -4.82
C THR A 85 -14.12 7.74 -4.60
N GLU A 86 -13.97 6.48 -5.00
CA GLU A 86 -14.98 5.45 -4.79
C GLU A 86 -14.35 4.12 -4.46
N SER A 87 -15.07 3.27 -3.75
CA SER A 87 -14.77 1.85 -3.60
C SER A 87 -15.91 1.03 -4.19
N ARG A 88 -15.63 0.35 -5.30
CA ARG A 88 -16.59 -0.60 -5.88
C ARG A 88 -16.76 -1.83 -4.99
N TRP A 89 -15.70 -2.29 -4.33
CA TRP A 89 -15.79 -3.45 -3.45
C TRP A 89 -16.67 -3.22 -2.23
N LEU A 90 -16.57 -2.04 -1.63
CA LEU A 90 -17.30 -1.67 -0.42
C LEU A 90 -18.56 -0.82 -0.70
N SER A 91 -18.88 -0.60 -1.99
CA SER A 91 -20.06 0.18 -2.44
C SER A 91 -20.13 1.56 -1.77
N THR A 92 -19.04 2.32 -1.85
CA THR A 92 -18.95 3.66 -1.29
C THR A 92 -18.48 4.70 -2.31
N VAL A 93 -18.93 5.94 -2.13
CA VAL A 93 -18.44 7.11 -2.87
C VAL A 93 -18.09 8.20 -1.85
N VAL A 94 -16.89 8.78 -1.98
CA VAL A 94 -16.52 9.96 -1.20
C VAL A 94 -16.87 11.21 -1.99
N VAL A 95 -17.60 12.10 -1.34
CA VAL A 95 -18.03 13.40 -1.90
C VAL A 95 -17.45 14.54 -1.09
N GLU A 96 -17.21 15.69 -1.75
CA GLU A 96 -16.71 16.92 -1.14
C GLU A 96 -17.69 18.06 -1.31
N TYR A 97 -17.86 18.88 -0.26
CA TYR A 97 -18.74 20.04 -0.22
C TYR A 97 -18.18 21.15 0.68
N PRO A 98 -18.50 22.45 0.41
CA PRO A 98 -17.99 23.57 1.24
C PRO A 98 -18.50 23.60 2.68
N ASP A 99 -19.56 22.89 3.01
CA ASP A 99 -20.11 22.86 4.38
C ASP A 99 -20.70 21.48 4.74
N SER A 100 -21.09 21.29 6.00
CA SER A 100 -21.63 20.02 6.49
C SER A 100 -23.13 19.79 6.23
N SER A 101 -23.83 20.76 5.63
CA SER A 101 -25.30 20.68 5.42
C SER A 101 -25.69 19.65 4.36
N LEU A 102 -24.73 19.24 3.52
CA LEU A 102 -24.92 18.25 2.45
C LEU A 102 -25.43 16.90 2.98
N VAL A 103 -25.06 16.51 4.20
CA VAL A 103 -25.39 15.18 4.78
C VAL A 103 -26.88 14.89 4.72
N GLU A 104 -27.73 15.87 5.05
CA GLU A 104 -29.19 15.68 5.05
C GLU A 104 -29.76 15.51 3.64
N LYS A 105 -29.16 16.16 2.63
CA LYS A 105 -29.57 15.96 1.22
C LYS A 105 -29.19 14.57 0.74
N LEU A 106 -27.97 14.11 1.07
CA LEU A 106 -27.47 12.79 0.68
C LEU A 106 -28.32 11.66 1.27
N LYS A 107 -28.73 11.78 2.52
CA LYS A 107 -29.58 10.79 3.22
C LYS A 107 -30.98 10.67 2.59
N GLN A 108 -31.45 11.67 1.86
CA GLN A 108 -32.74 11.62 1.16
C GLN A 108 -32.70 10.80 -0.13
N LEU A 109 -31.52 10.48 -0.66
CA LEU A 109 -31.38 9.66 -1.86
C LEU A 109 -31.71 8.19 -1.51
N ALA A 110 -32.65 7.60 -2.24
CA ALA A 110 -33.20 6.27 -1.93
C ALA A 110 -32.14 5.15 -1.87
N PHE A 111 -31.07 5.30 -2.64
CA PHE A 111 -29.96 4.34 -2.74
C PHE A 111 -28.85 4.56 -1.70
N VAL A 112 -28.90 5.64 -0.92
CA VAL A 112 -27.95 5.89 0.16
C VAL A 112 -28.38 5.12 1.40
N ASP A 113 -27.45 4.37 1.99
CA ASP A 113 -27.60 3.66 3.24
C ASP A 113 -27.23 4.56 4.43
N SER A 114 -26.00 5.05 4.42
CA SER A 114 -25.48 5.91 5.47
C SER A 114 -24.42 6.89 4.93
N VAL A 115 -24.13 7.93 5.73
CA VAL A 115 -23.14 8.96 5.40
C VAL A 115 -22.29 9.22 6.64
N CYS A 116 -20.98 9.14 6.52
CA CYS A 116 -20.06 9.51 7.59
C CYS A 116 -19.03 10.54 7.13
N TRP A 117 -18.64 11.39 8.06
CA TRP A 117 -17.56 12.34 7.87
C TRP A 117 -16.22 11.60 7.79
N VAL A 118 -15.33 12.04 6.88
CA VAL A 118 -14.01 11.43 6.72
C VAL A 118 -12.86 12.44 6.62
N TRP A 119 -13.15 13.73 6.36
CA TRP A 119 -12.12 14.76 6.25
C TRP A 119 -12.70 16.16 6.32
N LYS A 120 -11.87 17.10 6.80
CA LYS A 120 -12.11 18.54 6.79
C LYS A 120 -10.79 19.26 6.56
N GLY A 121 -10.77 20.19 5.61
CA GLY A 121 -9.54 20.92 5.33
C GLY A 121 -9.70 21.98 4.24
N LYS A 122 -8.56 22.42 3.73
CA LYS A 122 -8.44 23.37 2.60
C LYS A 122 -7.67 22.70 1.47
N HIS A 123 -7.94 23.10 0.23
CA HIS A 123 -7.15 22.68 -0.91
C HIS A 123 -5.75 23.33 -0.86
N ILE A 124 -4.72 22.52 -0.76
CA ILE A 124 -3.32 22.96 -0.77
C ILE A 124 -2.78 22.76 -2.20
N PRO A 125 -2.27 23.83 -2.85
CA PRO A 125 -1.64 23.68 -4.15
C PRO A 125 -0.38 22.82 -4.05
N LEU A 126 -0.32 21.73 -4.83
CA LEU A 126 0.89 20.91 -4.92
C LEU A 126 1.90 21.59 -5.84
N GLN A 127 3.12 21.76 -5.36
CA GLN A 127 4.25 22.13 -6.19
C GLN A 127 4.87 20.85 -6.77
N GLU A 128 4.93 20.77 -8.09
CA GLU A 128 5.64 19.71 -8.78
C GLU A 128 7.07 20.17 -9.06
N PRO A 129 8.10 19.44 -8.59
CA PRO A 129 9.47 19.79 -8.88
C PRO A 129 9.78 19.52 -10.36
N ASP A 130 10.39 20.50 -11.02
CA ASP A 130 10.87 20.40 -12.39
C ASP A 130 12.37 19.99 -12.38
N HIS A 131 12.65 18.74 -12.03
CA HIS A 131 14.00 18.20 -11.99
C HIS A 131 14.10 16.97 -12.89
N THR A 132 15.02 17.01 -13.85
CA THR A 132 15.25 15.94 -14.84
C THR A 132 16.60 15.24 -14.71
N GLU A 133 17.52 15.78 -13.91
CA GLU A 133 18.88 15.26 -13.78
C GLU A 133 18.90 13.88 -13.09
N THR A 134 19.72 12.97 -13.62
CA THR A 134 19.95 11.66 -13.00
C THR A 134 20.72 11.81 -11.69
N LEU A 135 20.26 11.14 -10.65
CA LEU A 135 20.88 11.12 -9.32
C LEU A 135 21.71 9.85 -9.16
N HIS A 136 23.03 10.02 -9.11
CA HIS A 136 23.98 8.92 -8.97
C HIS A 136 24.30 8.63 -7.50
N ILE A 137 24.31 7.35 -7.12
CA ILE A 137 24.70 6.94 -5.78
C ILE A 137 26.22 6.95 -5.63
N ASP A 138 26.74 7.92 -4.90
CA ASP A 138 28.17 7.99 -4.56
C ASP A 138 28.47 7.10 -3.34
N LYS A 139 28.69 5.81 -3.59
CA LYS A 139 29.11 4.82 -2.58
C LYS A 139 30.08 3.83 -3.18
N LYS A 140 31.06 3.43 -2.37
CA LYS A 140 32.00 2.37 -2.75
C LYS A 140 31.27 1.03 -2.84
N ALA A 141 31.38 0.39 -4.00
CA ALA A 141 30.83 -0.95 -4.20
C ALA A 141 31.56 -2.00 -3.33
N LEU A 142 30.77 -2.90 -2.71
CA LEU A 142 31.25 -4.04 -1.95
C LEU A 142 31.40 -5.27 -2.86
N ARG A 143 32.23 -6.24 -2.45
CA ARG A 143 32.46 -7.46 -3.25
C ARG A 143 31.22 -8.36 -3.36
N ASN A 144 30.23 -8.20 -2.48
CA ASN A 144 28.99 -8.98 -2.53
C ASN A 144 27.95 -8.27 -3.42
N ARG A 145 27.12 -9.05 -4.13
CA ARG A 145 26.10 -8.53 -5.07
C ARG A 145 25.07 -7.61 -4.40
N TYR A 146 24.71 -7.88 -3.14
CA TYR A 146 23.66 -7.13 -2.45
C TYR A 146 24.15 -5.84 -1.80
N GLY A 147 25.47 -5.61 -1.82
CA GLY A 147 26.08 -4.42 -1.22
C GLY A 147 25.70 -4.28 0.26
N TYR A 148 25.22 -3.10 0.62
CA TYR A 148 24.84 -2.76 2.00
C TYR A 148 23.55 -3.44 2.44
N ALA A 149 22.71 -3.94 1.52
CA ALA A 149 21.45 -4.66 1.82
C ALA A 149 21.64 -6.17 2.11
N GLN A 150 22.87 -6.68 2.13
CA GLN A 150 23.12 -8.13 2.23
C GLN A 150 22.49 -8.79 3.43
N LYS A 151 22.49 -8.14 4.59
CA LYS A 151 22.01 -8.73 5.86
C LYS A 151 20.48 -8.96 5.81
N GLN A 152 19.73 -7.97 5.36
CA GLN A 152 18.28 -8.03 5.27
C GLN A 152 17.78 -9.11 4.30
N ILE A 153 18.52 -9.40 3.22
CA ILE A 153 18.17 -10.45 2.27
C ILE A 153 18.54 -11.83 2.79
N ARG A 154 19.74 -11.98 3.37
CA ARG A 154 20.25 -13.27 3.84
C ARG A 154 19.54 -13.78 5.09
N MET A 155 19.00 -12.90 5.92
CA MET A 155 18.26 -13.28 7.13
C MET A 155 17.19 -14.33 6.80
N MET A 156 16.41 -14.11 5.75
CA MET A 156 15.35 -15.01 5.31
C MET A 156 15.77 -16.01 4.22
N LYS A 157 17.08 -16.15 3.95
CA LYS A 157 17.64 -17.01 2.89
C LYS A 157 17.20 -16.63 1.49
N GLY A 158 16.91 -15.33 1.24
CA GLY A 158 16.56 -14.80 -0.07
C GLY A 158 17.69 -14.96 -1.09
N ASP A 159 18.95 -14.86 -0.63
CA ASP A 159 20.12 -15.12 -1.45
C ASP A 159 20.14 -16.52 -2.07
N LYS A 160 19.49 -17.50 -1.43
CA LYS A 160 19.38 -18.87 -1.97
C LYS A 160 18.31 -18.98 -3.05
N LEU A 161 17.20 -18.21 -2.97
CA LEU A 161 16.23 -18.12 -4.06
C LEU A 161 16.83 -17.41 -5.28
N HIS A 162 17.52 -16.30 -5.05
CA HIS A 162 18.19 -15.57 -6.13
C HIS A 162 19.27 -16.41 -6.86
N LYS A 163 19.96 -17.30 -6.14
CA LYS A 163 20.92 -18.26 -6.76
C LYS A 163 20.24 -19.29 -7.63
N GLN A 164 18.96 -19.59 -7.42
CA GLN A 164 18.15 -20.46 -8.27
C GLN A 164 17.53 -19.70 -9.46
N GLY A 165 17.78 -18.40 -9.60
CA GLY A 165 17.21 -17.58 -10.66
C GLY A 165 15.91 -16.86 -10.28
N PHE A 166 15.34 -17.10 -9.10
CA PHE A 166 14.08 -16.49 -8.68
C PHE A 166 14.32 -15.10 -8.06
N ARG A 167 14.06 -14.05 -8.83
CA ARG A 167 14.33 -12.65 -8.52
C ARG A 167 13.12 -11.73 -8.70
N GLY A 168 11.95 -12.34 -8.91
CA GLY A 168 10.67 -11.65 -9.09
C GLY A 168 10.21 -11.53 -10.54
N GLU A 169 10.95 -12.05 -11.53
CA GLU A 169 10.57 -12.00 -12.94
C GLU A 169 9.15 -12.57 -13.14
N GLY A 170 8.31 -11.89 -13.95
CA GLY A 170 6.92 -12.25 -14.19
C GLY A 170 5.95 -11.92 -13.04
N MET A 171 6.45 -11.45 -11.89
CA MET A 171 5.62 -11.05 -10.76
C MET A 171 5.34 -9.54 -10.81
N ARG A 172 4.07 -9.16 -10.71
CA ARG A 172 3.62 -7.78 -10.64
C ARG A 172 3.34 -7.40 -9.18
N ILE A 173 4.04 -6.38 -8.68
CA ILE A 173 3.95 -5.89 -7.29
C ILE A 173 3.39 -4.47 -7.31
N ALA A 174 2.29 -4.23 -6.61
CA ALA A 174 1.83 -2.88 -6.31
C ALA A 174 2.43 -2.41 -4.98
N VAL A 175 3.13 -1.29 -5.00
CA VAL A 175 3.62 -0.61 -3.80
C VAL A 175 2.67 0.55 -3.54
N ILE A 176 1.96 0.49 -2.39
CA ILE A 176 1.00 1.51 -1.97
C ILE A 176 1.63 2.29 -0.83
N ASP A 177 1.84 3.61 -1.04
CA ASP A 177 2.63 4.43 -0.10
C ASP A 177 2.31 5.93 -0.23
N ALA A 178 2.97 6.76 0.58
CA ALA A 178 2.75 8.21 0.64
C ALA A 178 3.32 9.00 -0.56
N GLY A 179 4.29 8.44 -1.28
CA GLY A 179 4.94 9.08 -2.43
C GLY A 179 6.29 8.45 -2.74
N PHE A 180 6.81 8.73 -3.93
CA PHE A 180 8.00 8.07 -4.48
C PHE A 180 9.01 9.09 -5.02
N THR A 181 9.29 10.12 -4.22
CA THR A 181 10.17 11.23 -4.60
C THR A 181 11.50 10.73 -5.18
N ASP A 182 11.87 11.25 -6.35
CA ASP A 182 13.11 10.98 -7.09
C ASP A 182 13.28 9.54 -7.64
N VAL A 183 12.34 8.61 -7.46
CA VAL A 183 12.48 7.23 -7.96
C VAL A 183 12.77 7.20 -9.46
N ASN A 184 12.14 8.07 -10.25
CA ASN A 184 12.34 8.19 -11.69
C ASN A 184 13.71 8.75 -12.10
N ARG A 185 14.54 9.21 -11.13
CA ARG A 185 15.84 9.87 -11.35
C ARG A 185 17.02 9.12 -10.75
N ILE A 186 16.80 8.34 -9.69
CA ILE A 186 17.85 7.61 -8.95
C ILE A 186 18.32 6.43 -9.79
N ASP A 187 19.63 6.36 -10.07
CA ASP A 187 20.25 5.35 -10.92
C ASP A 187 20.04 3.90 -10.46
N ALA A 188 19.84 3.68 -9.16
CA ALA A 188 19.52 2.36 -8.63
C ALA A 188 18.17 1.80 -9.10
N PHE A 189 17.29 2.64 -9.62
CA PHE A 189 16.00 2.24 -10.21
C PHE A 189 16.01 2.26 -11.74
N ALA A 190 17.11 2.64 -12.39
CA ALA A 190 17.18 2.79 -13.85
C ALA A 190 16.82 1.50 -14.62
N SER A 191 17.06 0.33 -14.03
CA SER A 191 16.69 -0.99 -14.60
C SER A 191 15.40 -1.57 -14.00
N THR A 192 14.72 -0.86 -13.11
CA THR A 192 13.48 -1.31 -12.50
C THR A 192 12.34 -1.17 -13.51
N HIS A 193 11.59 -2.23 -13.73
CA HIS A 193 10.41 -2.19 -14.61
C HIS A 193 9.21 -1.59 -13.84
N ILE A 194 9.04 -0.27 -13.92
CA ILE A 194 7.85 0.43 -13.45
C ILE A 194 6.85 0.46 -14.60
N GLU A 195 5.80 -0.38 -14.52
CA GLU A 195 4.76 -0.51 -15.54
C GLU A 195 3.82 0.70 -15.53
N GLY A 196 3.61 1.30 -14.36
CA GLY A 196 2.83 2.51 -14.24
C GLY A 196 2.79 3.10 -12.84
N THR A 197 2.16 4.26 -12.77
CA THR A 197 1.96 4.99 -11.51
C THR A 197 0.52 5.46 -11.38
N ARG A 198 0.04 5.59 -10.14
CA ARG A 198 -1.29 6.14 -9.87
C ARG A 198 -1.25 7.01 -8.62
N ASN A 199 -1.66 8.26 -8.75
CA ASN A 199 -1.91 9.13 -7.61
C ASN A 199 -3.43 9.12 -7.35
N ILE A 200 -3.85 8.51 -6.24
CA ILE A 200 -5.26 8.42 -5.84
C ILE A 200 -5.70 9.71 -5.16
N VAL A 201 -4.82 10.30 -4.36
CA VAL A 201 -5.11 11.51 -3.57
C VAL A 201 -5.29 12.74 -4.46
N TYR A 202 -4.41 12.87 -5.45
CA TYR A 202 -4.38 13.99 -6.40
C TYR A 202 -4.34 13.45 -7.83
N PRO A 203 -5.49 13.07 -8.41
CA PRO A 203 -5.55 12.51 -9.75
C PRO A 203 -4.88 13.39 -10.80
N GLY A 204 -4.05 12.79 -11.65
CA GLY A 204 -3.30 13.49 -12.69
C GLY A 204 -1.98 14.11 -12.24
N LYS A 205 -1.68 14.13 -10.95
CA LYS A 205 -0.39 14.57 -10.42
C LYS A 205 0.63 13.44 -10.37
N THR A 206 1.93 13.77 -10.45
CA THR A 206 3.00 12.79 -10.34
C THR A 206 3.02 12.14 -8.95
N VAL A 207 3.53 10.90 -8.87
CA VAL A 207 3.83 10.23 -7.60
C VAL A 207 5.28 10.45 -7.17
N TYR A 208 6.12 11.02 -8.04
CA TYR A 208 7.56 11.22 -7.83
C TYR A 208 7.90 12.50 -7.06
N ALA A 209 6.93 13.02 -6.34
CA ALA A 209 7.05 14.24 -5.54
C ALA A 209 6.31 14.08 -4.21
N SER A 210 6.45 15.07 -3.35
CA SER A 210 5.73 15.30 -2.09
C SER A 210 6.08 14.41 -0.90
N ASP A 211 6.46 13.16 -1.07
CA ASP A 211 6.89 12.30 0.04
C ASP A 211 7.99 11.33 -0.37
N ALA A 212 8.86 11.01 0.58
CA ALA A 212 10.04 10.18 0.40
C ALA A 212 9.91 8.75 0.95
N HIS A 213 8.82 8.47 1.67
CA HIS A 213 8.68 7.20 2.38
C HIS A 213 8.63 6.02 1.41
N GLY A 214 7.81 6.11 0.36
CA GLY A 214 7.72 5.07 -0.66
C GLY A 214 9.00 4.87 -1.47
N THR A 215 9.85 5.90 -1.62
CA THR A 215 11.20 5.74 -2.23
C THR A 215 12.07 4.80 -1.40
N LYS A 216 12.09 4.99 -0.08
CA LYS A 216 12.82 4.11 0.86
C LYS A 216 12.25 2.69 0.86
N VAL A 217 10.93 2.56 0.87
CA VAL A 217 10.21 1.28 0.80
C VAL A 217 10.52 0.55 -0.50
N LEU A 218 10.38 1.22 -1.65
CA LEU A 218 10.67 0.64 -2.96
C LEU A 218 12.12 0.19 -3.09
N SER A 219 13.07 0.90 -2.46
CA SER A 219 14.48 0.53 -2.50
C SER A 219 14.76 -0.85 -1.91
N CYS A 220 13.99 -1.27 -0.90
CA CYS A 220 14.08 -2.60 -0.31
C CYS A 220 13.63 -3.71 -1.27
N LEU A 221 12.73 -3.40 -2.20
CA LEU A 221 12.17 -4.31 -3.20
C LEU A 221 12.99 -4.32 -4.50
N ALA A 222 13.16 -3.14 -5.10
CA ALA A 222 13.42 -2.94 -6.52
C ALA A 222 14.83 -2.41 -6.85
N ALA A 223 15.56 -1.83 -5.88
CA ALA A 223 16.88 -1.31 -6.16
C ALA A 223 17.76 -2.38 -6.85
N ASN A 224 18.48 -1.99 -7.89
CA ASN A 224 19.31 -2.92 -8.65
C ASN A 224 20.65 -2.27 -9.04
N LEU A 225 21.45 -1.97 -8.03
CA LEU A 225 22.82 -1.47 -8.18
C LEU A 225 23.80 -2.45 -7.51
N PRO A 226 24.26 -3.49 -8.26
CA PRO A 226 25.10 -4.55 -7.73
C PRO A 226 26.36 -4.05 -7.02
N GLY A 227 26.63 -4.60 -5.83
CA GLY A 227 27.74 -4.17 -4.98
C GLY A 227 27.41 -2.98 -4.08
N ILE A 228 26.38 -2.21 -4.37
CA ILE A 228 25.94 -1.07 -3.57
C ILE A 228 24.62 -1.41 -2.86
N MET A 229 23.55 -1.60 -3.59
CA MET A 229 22.27 -2.07 -3.04
C MET A 229 21.48 -2.84 -4.11
N THR A 230 21.07 -4.06 -3.75
CA THR A 230 20.13 -4.84 -4.55
C THR A 230 18.95 -5.21 -3.66
N GLY A 231 17.75 -4.90 -4.10
CA GLY A 231 16.49 -5.23 -3.43
C GLY A 231 16.14 -6.72 -3.48
N THR A 232 15.00 -7.07 -2.90
CA THR A 232 14.59 -8.46 -2.75
C THR A 232 13.89 -9.05 -3.98
N ALA A 233 13.34 -8.19 -4.89
CA ALA A 233 12.73 -8.61 -6.14
C ALA A 233 13.11 -7.66 -7.30
N PRO A 234 14.42 -7.52 -7.62
CA PRO A 234 14.90 -6.50 -8.57
C PRO A 234 14.47 -6.74 -10.02
N GLU A 235 13.90 -7.89 -10.35
CA GLU A 235 13.42 -8.28 -11.68
C GLU A 235 11.88 -8.34 -11.76
N ALA A 236 11.18 -7.92 -10.69
CA ALA A 236 9.73 -7.80 -10.70
C ALA A 236 9.26 -6.56 -11.47
N THR A 237 7.99 -6.58 -11.86
CA THR A 237 7.28 -5.43 -12.44
C THR A 237 6.54 -4.68 -11.33
N TYR A 238 6.60 -3.34 -11.36
CA TYR A 238 6.07 -2.51 -10.28
C TYR A 238 4.97 -1.56 -10.75
N TRP A 239 3.93 -1.45 -9.93
CA TRP A 239 3.00 -0.32 -9.92
C TRP A 239 3.24 0.50 -8.66
N LEU A 240 3.42 1.82 -8.83
CA LEU A 240 3.62 2.75 -7.71
C LEU A 240 2.35 3.57 -7.50
N ILE A 241 1.71 3.37 -6.34
CA ILE A 241 0.39 3.95 -6.07
C ILE A 241 0.48 4.82 -4.81
N LYS A 242 0.17 6.13 -4.96
CA LYS A 242 0.09 7.05 -3.84
C LYS A 242 -1.33 7.06 -3.29
N SER A 243 -1.46 6.79 -1.98
CA SER A 243 -2.73 6.78 -1.24
C SER A 243 -2.75 7.66 0.01
N GLU A 244 -1.64 8.34 0.34
CA GLU A 244 -1.53 9.17 1.54
C GLU A 244 -1.49 10.66 1.20
N ASP A 245 -2.14 11.48 2.03
CA ASP A 245 -2.02 12.93 2.03
C ASP A 245 -1.11 13.37 3.17
N SER A 246 0.14 13.67 2.90
CA SER A 246 1.14 14.05 3.91
C SER A 246 0.82 15.36 4.67
N ASN A 247 -0.36 15.96 4.44
CA ASN A 247 -0.78 17.20 5.10
C ASN A 247 -1.63 16.97 6.37
N GLY A 248 -1.94 15.72 6.72
CA GLY A 248 -2.70 15.37 7.92
C GLY A 248 -3.10 13.90 7.91
N GLU A 249 -3.54 13.41 9.06
CA GLU A 249 -3.98 12.03 9.25
C GLU A 249 -5.50 12.00 9.42
N SER A 250 -6.24 11.54 8.42
CA SER A 250 -7.70 11.59 8.41
C SER A 250 -8.33 10.30 7.91
N PRO A 251 -9.56 9.95 8.35
CA PRO A 251 -10.22 8.70 7.93
C PRO A 251 -10.37 8.49 6.43
N ILE A 252 -10.30 9.57 5.60
CA ILE A 252 -10.36 9.49 4.14
C ILE A 252 -9.19 8.70 3.54
N GLU A 253 -8.04 8.62 4.22
CA GLU A 253 -6.89 7.88 3.70
C GLU A 253 -7.19 6.39 3.57
N GLN A 254 -8.11 5.89 4.37
CA GLN A 254 -8.64 4.53 4.23
C GLN A 254 -9.44 4.35 2.92
N ASP A 255 -10.15 5.40 2.46
CA ASP A 255 -10.87 5.40 1.18
C ASP A 255 -9.88 5.44 0.01
N TYR A 256 -8.84 6.25 0.12
CA TYR A 256 -7.76 6.28 -0.88
C TYR A 256 -7.03 4.94 -0.95
N TRP A 257 -6.76 4.32 0.19
CA TRP A 257 -6.13 3.01 0.24
C TRP A 257 -7.04 1.93 -0.38
N ALA A 258 -8.34 1.94 -0.09
CA ALA A 258 -9.31 1.03 -0.71
C ALA A 258 -9.34 1.19 -2.23
N ALA A 259 -9.38 2.42 -2.74
CA ALA A 259 -9.28 2.69 -4.16
C ALA A 259 -7.93 2.23 -4.76
N ALA A 260 -6.83 2.37 -3.99
CA ALA A 260 -5.50 1.93 -4.42
C ALA A 260 -5.40 0.41 -4.56
N VAL A 261 -5.93 -0.38 -3.62
CA VAL A 261 -5.92 -1.85 -3.72
C VAL A 261 -6.83 -2.35 -4.83
N GLU A 262 -7.97 -1.70 -5.07
CA GLU A 262 -8.87 -2.00 -6.19
C GLU A 262 -8.20 -1.69 -7.54
N TYR A 263 -7.45 -0.60 -7.60
CA TYR A 263 -6.64 -0.29 -8.78
C TYR A 263 -5.54 -1.32 -9.00
N ALA A 264 -4.81 -1.71 -7.93
CA ALA A 264 -3.81 -2.76 -7.98
C ALA A 264 -4.38 -4.10 -8.49
N ASP A 265 -5.59 -4.47 -8.03
CA ASP A 265 -6.32 -5.61 -8.54
C ASP A 265 -6.61 -5.49 -10.04
N SER A 266 -7.14 -4.34 -10.45
CA SER A 266 -7.56 -4.11 -11.85
C SER A 266 -6.42 -4.16 -12.86
N VAL A 267 -5.19 -3.81 -12.45
CA VAL A 267 -3.97 -3.91 -13.28
C VAL A 267 -3.25 -5.25 -13.16
N GLY A 268 -3.79 -6.19 -12.38
CA GLY A 268 -3.29 -7.56 -12.28
C GLY A 268 -2.11 -7.75 -11.32
N ALA A 269 -2.00 -6.95 -10.26
CA ALA A 269 -0.98 -7.16 -9.24
C ALA A 269 -1.17 -8.52 -8.54
N TYR A 270 -0.11 -9.32 -8.45
CA TYR A 270 -0.06 -10.54 -7.65
C TYR A 270 0.15 -10.23 -6.16
N ILE A 271 0.92 -9.17 -5.90
CA ILE A 271 1.36 -8.80 -4.55
C ILE A 271 1.06 -7.32 -4.32
N ILE A 272 0.60 -7.02 -3.12
CA ILE A 272 0.57 -5.67 -2.57
C ILE A 272 1.58 -5.60 -1.43
N SER A 273 2.44 -4.57 -1.46
CA SER A 273 3.30 -4.15 -0.36
C SER A 273 2.82 -2.79 0.12
N SER A 274 2.26 -2.74 1.33
CA SER A 274 1.77 -1.50 1.94
C SER A 274 2.45 -1.29 3.29
N SER A 275 3.16 -0.18 3.42
CA SER A 275 3.88 0.19 4.64
C SER A 275 3.15 1.28 5.42
N LEU A 276 1.83 1.20 5.43
CA LEU A 276 0.90 2.17 6.01
C LEU A 276 0.06 1.52 7.09
N GLY A 277 -0.48 2.34 8.01
CA GLY A 277 -1.35 1.83 9.05
C GLY A 277 -1.83 2.93 9.98
N TYR A 278 -3.07 2.81 10.46
CA TYR A 278 -3.79 3.84 11.20
C TYR A 278 -4.26 3.33 12.56
N PHE A 279 -4.33 4.21 13.54
CA PHE A 279 -4.98 4.00 14.83
C PHE A 279 -5.52 5.30 15.43
N ASP A 280 -4.84 6.42 15.22
CA ASP A 280 -5.24 7.76 15.62
C ASP A 280 -5.33 8.69 14.41
N PHE A 281 -6.12 9.73 14.54
CA PHE A 281 -6.39 10.72 13.50
C PHE A 281 -6.36 12.13 14.08
N ASP A 282 -6.27 13.13 13.19
CA ASP A 282 -6.33 14.55 13.58
C ASP A 282 -7.63 14.91 14.35
N GLU A 283 -8.73 14.17 14.10
CA GLU A 283 -9.99 14.25 14.82
C GLU A 283 -10.11 13.04 15.78
N PRO A 284 -9.80 13.20 17.07
CA PRO A 284 -9.75 12.08 18.02
C PRO A 284 -11.06 11.30 18.18
N ALA A 285 -12.21 11.90 17.80
CA ALA A 285 -13.49 11.19 17.81
C ALA A 285 -13.56 10.05 16.78
N THR A 286 -12.60 9.98 15.86
CA THR A 286 -12.49 8.96 14.83
C THR A 286 -11.38 7.94 15.09
N ASP A 287 -10.65 8.06 16.21
CA ASP A 287 -9.59 7.14 16.61
C ASP A 287 -10.13 5.73 16.83
N TYR A 288 -9.29 4.76 16.52
CA TYR A 288 -9.56 3.36 16.85
C TYR A 288 -9.19 3.06 18.31
N THR A 289 -9.87 2.05 18.84
CA THR A 289 -9.53 1.42 20.12
C THR A 289 -9.00 0.00 19.88
N HIS A 290 -8.42 -0.62 20.90
CA HIS A 290 -7.98 -2.01 20.77
C HIS A 290 -9.13 -2.98 20.45
N GLU A 291 -10.37 -2.66 20.90
CA GLU A 291 -11.56 -3.47 20.62
C GLU A 291 -11.98 -3.43 19.15
N ASP A 292 -11.49 -2.46 18.39
CA ASP A 292 -11.77 -2.29 16.97
C ASP A 292 -10.90 -3.18 16.07
N LEU A 293 -9.80 -3.71 16.61
CA LEU A 293 -8.84 -4.52 15.86
C LEU A 293 -9.34 -5.95 15.60
N THR A 294 -10.44 -6.05 14.86
CA THR A 294 -11.12 -7.33 14.55
C THR A 294 -10.88 -7.82 13.12
N GLY A 295 -10.22 -7.00 12.29
CA GLY A 295 -10.09 -7.23 10.85
C GLY A 295 -11.39 -7.01 10.05
N ARG A 296 -12.45 -6.52 10.70
CA ARG A 296 -13.79 -6.34 10.10
C ARG A 296 -14.38 -4.95 10.33
N LYS A 297 -13.98 -4.27 11.41
CA LYS A 297 -14.55 -2.96 11.77
C LYS A 297 -13.96 -1.84 10.95
N ALA A 298 -12.63 -1.76 10.85
CA ALA A 298 -11.96 -0.71 10.09
C ALA A 298 -12.25 -0.85 8.59
N PHE A 299 -12.56 0.27 7.94
CA PHE A 299 -12.86 0.32 6.51
C PHE A 299 -11.71 -0.23 5.65
N ILE A 300 -10.49 0.16 5.98
CA ILE A 300 -9.28 -0.32 5.32
C ILE A 300 -9.07 -1.84 5.50
N SER A 301 -9.40 -2.39 6.68
CA SER A 301 -9.26 -3.83 6.94
C SER A 301 -10.26 -4.66 6.12
N GLN A 302 -11.47 -4.13 5.89
CA GLN A 302 -12.43 -4.76 4.97
C GLN A 302 -11.89 -4.78 3.53
N ALA A 303 -11.31 -3.67 3.05
CA ALA A 303 -10.69 -3.61 1.72
C ALA A 303 -9.49 -4.56 1.61
N ALA A 304 -8.66 -4.69 2.64
CA ALA A 304 -7.53 -5.61 2.68
C ALA A 304 -7.98 -7.08 2.64
N GLN A 305 -9.06 -7.42 3.34
CA GLN A 305 -9.67 -8.75 3.30
C GLN A 305 -10.18 -9.07 1.89
N MET A 306 -10.87 -8.13 1.25
CA MET A 306 -11.35 -8.32 -0.12
C MET A 306 -10.20 -8.48 -1.11
N ALA A 307 -9.09 -7.74 -0.97
CA ALA A 307 -7.91 -7.94 -1.80
C ALA A 307 -7.36 -9.36 -1.69
N ALA A 308 -7.29 -9.92 -0.47
CA ALA A 308 -6.87 -11.29 -0.24
C ALA A 308 -7.85 -12.31 -0.86
N GLU A 309 -9.16 -12.09 -0.75
CA GLU A 309 -10.21 -12.91 -1.38
C GLU A 309 -10.16 -12.87 -2.92
N LYS A 310 -9.70 -11.76 -3.50
CA LYS A 310 -9.46 -11.62 -4.94
C LYS A 310 -8.12 -12.25 -5.38
N GLY A 311 -7.41 -12.96 -4.49
CA GLY A 311 -6.19 -13.71 -4.80
C GLY A 311 -4.93 -12.86 -4.85
N ILE A 312 -4.91 -11.74 -4.15
CA ILE A 312 -3.72 -10.92 -3.99
C ILE A 312 -3.02 -11.32 -2.68
N LEU A 313 -1.72 -11.53 -2.74
CA LEU A 313 -0.89 -11.72 -1.55
C LEU A 313 -0.54 -10.35 -0.96
N VAL A 314 -1.28 -9.93 0.07
CA VAL A 314 -1.12 -8.63 0.70
C VAL A 314 -0.11 -8.73 1.85
N PHE A 315 0.91 -7.86 1.82
CA PHE A 315 1.84 -7.61 2.91
C PHE A 315 1.60 -6.23 3.48
N THR A 316 1.43 -6.13 4.77
CA THR A 316 1.28 -4.85 5.48
C THR A 316 2.19 -4.78 6.69
N SER A 317 2.61 -3.57 7.05
CA SER A 317 3.39 -3.31 8.28
C SER A 317 2.55 -3.53 9.52
N ALA A 318 3.18 -4.05 10.59
CA ALA A 318 2.49 -4.24 11.87
C ALA A 318 2.19 -2.92 12.59
N GLY A 319 2.93 -1.85 12.29
CA GLY A 319 2.96 -0.58 13.01
C GLY A 319 4.24 -0.43 13.83
N ASN A 320 4.51 0.79 14.28
CA ASN A 320 5.74 1.16 15.00
C ASN A 320 5.46 1.60 16.44
N GLU A 321 4.35 1.12 17.00
CA GLU A 321 3.81 1.57 18.28
C GLU A 321 4.23 0.70 19.47
N GLY A 322 5.08 -0.32 19.27
CA GLY A 322 5.43 -1.31 20.28
C GLY A 322 6.10 -0.77 21.55
N ASN A 323 6.59 0.45 21.53
CA ASN A 323 7.16 1.16 22.68
C ASN A 323 6.40 2.46 23.01
N THR A 324 5.19 2.64 22.46
CA THR A 324 4.27 3.74 22.80
C THR A 324 3.14 3.23 23.69
N ARG A 325 2.22 4.12 24.07
CA ARG A 325 1.03 3.76 24.86
C ARG A 325 0.06 2.86 24.07
N TRP A 326 0.03 2.96 22.74
CA TRP A 326 -0.82 2.13 21.90
C TRP A 326 -0.37 0.68 21.88
N GLU A 327 0.93 0.43 21.73
CA GLU A 327 1.60 -0.88 21.73
C GLU A 327 1.15 -1.84 20.62
N LYS A 328 -0.14 -1.86 20.29
CA LYS A 328 -0.76 -2.84 19.39
C LYS A 328 -0.50 -2.56 17.91
N ILE A 329 -0.80 -3.58 17.09
CA ILE A 329 -0.84 -3.43 15.65
C ILE A 329 -1.80 -2.31 15.24
N THR A 330 -1.55 -1.71 14.08
CA THR A 330 -2.41 -0.69 13.46
C THR A 330 -3.29 -1.32 12.36
N VAL A 331 -4.45 -0.74 12.03
CA VAL A 331 -5.21 -1.25 10.88
C VAL A 331 -4.50 -0.85 9.57
N PRO A 332 -4.44 -1.71 8.54
CA PRO A 332 -5.17 -2.97 8.32
C PRO A 332 -4.43 -4.23 8.78
N ALA A 333 -3.39 -4.11 9.62
CA ALA A 333 -2.59 -5.26 10.09
C ALA A 333 -3.40 -6.30 10.88
N ASP A 334 -4.59 -5.93 11.37
CA ASP A 334 -5.55 -6.80 12.05
C ASP A 334 -6.31 -7.75 11.12
N THR A 335 -6.20 -7.58 9.81
CA THR A 335 -6.94 -8.38 8.81
C THR A 335 -6.49 -9.84 8.82
N PRO A 336 -7.42 -10.83 8.74
CA PRO A 336 -7.09 -12.26 8.87
C PRO A 336 -6.21 -12.81 7.75
N ASP A 337 -6.57 -12.54 6.49
CA ASP A 337 -6.05 -13.25 5.32
C ASP A 337 -4.89 -12.55 4.59
N ILE A 338 -4.24 -11.63 5.28
CA ILE A 338 -3.01 -10.97 4.81
C ILE A 338 -1.78 -11.40 5.60
N LEU A 339 -0.58 -10.98 5.19
CA LEU A 339 0.66 -11.11 5.95
C LEU A 339 1.02 -9.80 6.63
N THR A 340 0.79 -9.73 7.92
CA THR A 340 1.24 -8.63 8.78
C THR A 340 2.69 -8.88 9.19
N VAL A 341 3.57 -7.91 8.95
CA VAL A 341 5.02 -8.07 9.11
C VAL A 341 5.53 -7.19 10.24
N GLY A 342 6.02 -7.84 11.29
CA GLY A 342 6.73 -7.20 12.39
C GLY A 342 8.21 -6.93 12.07
N ALA A 343 8.88 -6.16 12.91
CA ALA A 343 10.27 -5.80 12.75
C ALA A 343 11.19 -6.52 13.74
N VAL A 344 12.33 -7.03 13.24
CA VAL A 344 13.41 -7.55 14.06
C VAL A 344 14.74 -6.86 13.78
N THR A 345 15.63 -6.93 14.76
CA THR A 345 17.04 -6.55 14.63
C THR A 345 17.81 -7.61 13.80
N GLU A 346 19.05 -7.31 13.43
CA GLU A 346 19.96 -8.29 12.78
C GLU A 346 20.11 -9.61 13.56
N LYS A 347 19.98 -9.57 14.89
CA LYS A 347 20.04 -10.75 15.78
C LYS A 347 18.69 -11.48 15.90
N GLN A 348 17.70 -11.11 15.08
CA GLN A 348 16.35 -11.67 15.06
C GLN A 348 15.59 -11.52 16.41
N LYS A 349 15.91 -10.50 17.19
CA LYS A 349 15.13 -10.07 18.34
C LYS A 349 14.11 -9.04 17.89
N ARG A 350 12.93 -9.01 18.50
CA ARG A 350 11.93 -7.98 18.24
C ARG A 350 12.55 -6.59 18.35
N SER A 351 12.27 -5.72 17.40
CA SER A 351 12.61 -4.30 17.50
C SER A 351 11.64 -3.64 18.48
N ASP A 352 12.14 -2.82 19.40
CA ASP A 352 11.31 -2.27 20.50
C ASP A 352 10.09 -1.51 20.00
N PHE A 353 10.22 -0.83 18.87
CA PHE A 353 9.11 -0.11 18.23
C PHE A 353 8.10 -1.02 17.53
N SER A 354 8.44 -2.28 17.21
CA SER A 354 7.52 -3.14 16.45
C SER A 354 6.25 -3.41 17.23
N SER A 355 5.11 -3.01 16.67
CA SER A 355 3.78 -3.26 17.23
C SER A 355 3.51 -4.74 17.41
N ILE A 356 2.71 -5.08 18.43
CA ILE A 356 2.39 -6.45 18.83
C ILE A 356 0.89 -6.73 18.79
N GLY A 357 0.54 -8.02 18.76
CA GLY A 357 -0.84 -8.49 18.94
C GLY A 357 -1.25 -8.61 20.42
N PRO A 358 -2.27 -9.38 20.70
CA PRO A 358 -3.20 -9.98 19.75
C PRO A 358 -4.15 -8.97 19.11
N THR A 359 -4.92 -9.42 18.11
CA THR A 359 -6.15 -8.71 17.69
C THR A 359 -7.22 -8.79 18.78
N ALA A 360 -8.27 -7.96 18.69
CA ALA A 360 -9.37 -7.96 19.65
C ALA A 360 -10.10 -9.32 19.74
N ASP A 361 -10.16 -10.06 18.65
CA ASP A 361 -10.74 -11.41 18.56
C ASP A 361 -9.72 -12.54 18.88
N GLY A 362 -8.55 -12.19 19.42
CA GLY A 362 -7.56 -13.12 19.96
C GLY A 362 -6.63 -13.79 18.94
N ARG A 363 -6.64 -13.36 17.67
CA ARG A 363 -5.72 -13.89 16.65
C ARG A 363 -4.28 -13.40 16.90
N ILE A 364 -3.33 -14.28 16.63
CA ILE A 364 -1.92 -13.94 16.68
C ILE A 364 -1.59 -12.95 15.55
N LYS A 365 -0.98 -11.84 15.90
CA LYS A 365 -0.35 -10.84 15.04
C LYS A 365 0.92 -10.31 15.72
N PRO A 366 1.93 -9.83 14.95
CA PRO A 366 2.02 -9.94 13.50
C PRO A 366 2.01 -11.40 13.03
N ASP A 367 1.84 -11.66 11.71
CA ASP A 367 1.94 -13.03 11.19
C ASP A 367 3.40 -13.51 11.22
N VAL A 368 4.33 -12.70 10.77
CA VAL A 368 5.76 -13.00 10.69
C VAL A 368 6.58 -11.74 10.91
N ALA A 369 7.90 -11.90 11.03
CA ALA A 369 8.79 -10.77 11.20
C ALA A 369 9.97 -10.83 10.22
N ALA A 370 10.47 -9.66 9.82
CA ALA A 370 11.68 -9.51 9.02
C ALA A 370 12.56 -8.39 9.56
N MET A 371 13.76 -8.23 9.02
CA MET A 371 14.65 -7.14 9.45
C MET A 371 13.98 -5.80 9.26
N GLY A 372 13.84 -5.01 10.34
CA GLY A 372 13.25 -3.67 10.35
C GLY A 372 14.10 -2.65 11.10
N THR A 373 15.18 -3.08 11.77
CA THR A 373 16.16 -2.21 12.43
C THR A 373 17.42 -2.10 11.60
N ASN A 374 17.89 -0.86 11.39
CA ASN A 374 19.08 -0.54 10.58
C ASN A 374 19.01 -1.13 9.15
N CYS A 375 17.84 -1.11 8.55
CA CYS A 375 17.66 -1.52 7.17
C CYS A 375 18.39 -0.55 6.23
N CYS A 376 19.10 -1.10 5.25
CA CYS A 376 19.66 -0.30 4.17
C CYS A 376 18.52 0.15 3.25
N VAL A 377 18.41 1.44 3.02
CA VAL A 377 17.43 2.09 2.15
C VAL A 377 18.10 3.14 1.27
N ILE A 378 17.42 3.55 0.20
CA ILE A 378 17.78 4.70 -0.62
C ILE A 378 16.77 5.81 -0.34
N GLU A 379 17.26 6.98 0.06
CA GLU A 379 16.49 8.21 0.21
C GLU A 379 16.50 9.03 -1.08
N PRO A 380 15.56 9.99 -1.24
CA PRO A 380 15.65 11.01 -2.31
C PRO A 380 17.04 11.63 -2.38
N GLY A 381 17.42 12.02 -3.60
CA GLY A 381 18.80 12.45 -3.86
C GLY A 381 19.81 11.30 -4.06
N GLY A 382 19.38 10.03 -3.94
CA GLY A 382 20.24 8.87 -4.15
C GLY A 382 21.14 8.53 -2.95
N PHE A 383 20.76 8.91 -1.74
CA PHE A 383 21.56 8.66 -0.54
C PHE A 383 21.26 7.30 0.08
N ILE A 384 22.30 6.47 0.26
CA ILE A 384 22.19 5.24 1.07
C ILE A 384 22.18 5.61 2.54
N ARG A 385 21.13 5.15 3.26
CA ARG A 385 20.96 5.34 4.70
C ARG A 385 20.58 4.04 5.41
N GLN A 386 20.61 4.10 6.73
CA GLN A 386 19.99 3.10 7.59
C GLN A 386 18.70 3.68 8.17
N ALA A 387 17.63 2.92 8.10
CA ALA A 387 16.32 3.31 8.60
C ALA A 387 15.71 2.21 9.48
N ASN A 388 14.83 2.62 10.39
CA ASN A 388 14.09 1.74 11.30
C ASN A 388 12.59 1.84 10.97
N GLY A 389 11.89 0.71 11.03
CA GLY A 389 10.44 0.65 10.84
C GLY A 389 9.97 -0.71 10.33
N THR A 390 8.77 -1.10 10.71
CA THR A 390 8.03 -2.20 10.10
C THR A 390 7.77 -1.90 8.61
N SER A 391 7.78 -0.62 8.25
CA SER A 391 7.74 -0.13 6.85
C SER A 391 8.85 -0.69 5.97
N PHE A 392 9.98 -1.13 6.53
CA PHE A 392 11.09 -1.71 5.78
C PHE A 392 11.11 -3.24 5.85
N SER A 393 10.68 -3.82 6.97
CA SER A 393 10.53 -5.28 7.07
C SER A 393 9.49 -5.82 6.08
N THR A 394 8.41 -5.08 5.87
CA THR A 394 7.31 -5.43 4.95
C THR A 394 7.77 -5.58 3.49
N PRO A 395 8.39 -4.59 2.84
CA PRO A 395 8.85 -4.74 1.46
C PRO A 395 9.95 -5.78 1.30
N ILE A 396 10.87 -5.92 2.28
CA ILE A 396 11.90 -6.96 2.25
C ILE A 396 11.26 -8.35 2.15
N LEU A 397 10.22 -8.61 2.92
CA LEU A 397 9.50 -9.88 2.86
C LEU A 397 8.61 -9.99 1.62
N ALA A 398 7.93 -8.92 1.21
CA ALA A 398 7.04 -8.91 0.04
C ALA A 398 7.79 -9.29 -1.24
N GLY A 399 8.99 -8.73 -1.45
CA GLY A 399 9.81 -9.08 -2.61
C GLY A 399 10.30 -10.53 -2.57
N LEU A 400 10.66 -11.07 -1.39
CA LEU A 400 10.97 -12.50 -1.28
C LEU A 400 9.72 -13.37 -1.44
N GLY A 401 8.53 -12.87 -1.08
CA GLY A 401 7.25 -13.49 -1.40
C GLY A 401 7.04 -13.61 -2.91
N ALA A 402 7.38 -12.56 -3.67
CA ALA A 402 7.36 -12.59 -5.13
C ALA A 402 8.32 -13.65 -5.69
N CYS A 403 9.55 -13.71 -5.20
CA CYS A 403 10.52 -14.73 -5.61
C CYS A 403 10.04 -16.17 -5.29
N LEU A 404 9.37 -16.33 -4.15
CA LEU A 404 8.80 -17.64 -3.77
C LEU A 404 7.64 -18.01 -4.70
N TRP A 405 6.77 -17.07 -5.01
CA TRP A 405 5.62 -17.33 -5.89
C TRP A 405 6.06 -17.55 -7.34
N GLN A 406 7.03 -16.77 -7.85
CA GLN A 406 7.71 -17.06 -9.12
C GLN A 406 8.21 -18.51 -9.21
N ALA A 407 8.80 -19.01 -8.12
CA ALA A 407 9.34 -20.36 -8.05
C ALA A 407 8.25 -21.46 -7.94
N LEU A 408 7.04 -21.11 -7.55
CA LEU A 408 5.92 -22.01 -7.27
C LEU A 408 4.61 -21.49 -7.92
N PRO A 409 4.60 -21.31 -9.25
CA PRO A 409 3.48 -20.67 -9.97
C PRO A 409 2.18 -21.48 -9.94
N GLN A 410 2.24 -22.76 -9.52
CA GLN A 410 1.08 -23.62 -9.35
C GLN A 410 0.32 -23.39 -8.04
N LEU A 411 0.85 -22.57 -7.13
CA LEU A 411 0.22 -22.25 -5.85
C LEU A 411 -0.55 -20.94 -5.94
N ASN A 412 -1.63 -20.83 -5.19
CA ASN A 412 -2.38 -19.59 -5.03
C ASN A 412 -1.81 -18.71 -3.89
N ALA A 413 -2.32 -17.49 -3.74
CA ALA A 413 -1.87 -16.54 -2.72
C ALA A 413 -1.96 -17.10 -1.29
N ALA A 414 -3.06 -17.78 -0.96
CA ALA A 414 -3.27 -18.36 0.37
C ALA A 414 -2.27 -19.47 0.68
N GLU A 415 -1.92 -20.29 -0.32
CA GLU A 415 -0.92 -21.36 -0.18
C GLU A 415 0.50 -20.80 -0.01
N ILE A 416 0.86 -19.75 -0.76
CA ILE A 416 2.14 -19.05 -0.58
C ILE A 416 2.21 -18.42 0.82
N ARG A 417 1.13 -17.76 1.29
CA ARG A 417 1.02 -17.22 2.65
C ARG A 417 1.22 -18.31 3.70
N ALA A 418 0.57 -19.43 3.54
CA ALA A 418 0.70 -20.57 4.47
C ALA A 418 2.14 -21.12 4.52
N LEU A 419 2.82 -21.27 3.38
CA LEU A 419 4.22 -21.72 3.32
C LEU A 419 5.16 -20.73 4.02
N ILE A 420 4.96 -19.42 3.85
CA ILE A 420 5.77 -18.39 4.51
C ILE A 420 5.66 -18.53 6.04
N ARG A 421 4.45 -18.69 6.59
CA ARG A 421 4.21 -18.88 8.02
C ARG A 421 4.74 -20.24 8.53
N GLN A 422 4.48 -21.30 7.81
CA GLN A 422 4.82 -22.67 8.22
C GLN A 422 6.33 -22.90 8.37
N TYR A 423 7.16 -22.22 7.61
CA TYR A 423 8.62 -22.38 7.62
C TYR A 423 9.34 -21.19 8.27
N ALA A 424 8.65 -20.43 9.10
CA ALA A 424 9.22 -19.39 9.93
C ALA A 424 9.87 -19.97 11.21
N SER A 425 10.70 -19.17 11.88
CA SER A 425 11.62 -19.62 12.93
C SER A 425 10.94 -20.20 14.19
N GLN A 426 9.70 -19.77 14.48
CA GLN A 426 8.91 -20.23 15.63
C GLN A 426 7.51 -20.73 15.24
N ALA A 427 7.36 -21.28 14.03
CA ALA A 427 6.08 -21.72 13.50
C ALA A 427 5.35 -22.77 14.35
N LYS A 428 6.06 -23.51 15.20
CA LYS A 428 5.47 -24.51 16.11
C LYS A 428 4.88 -23.91 17.39
N GLN A 429 5.32 -22.71 17.76
CA GLN A 429 4.90 -22.02 18.97
C GLN A 429 4.90 -20.51 18.69
N PRO A 430 3.94 -20.01 17.87
CA PRO A 430 3.85 -18.60 17.56
C PRO A 430 3.39 -17.79 18.77
N ASP A 431 3.76 -16.51 18.79
CA ASP A 431 3.40 -15.54 19.83
C ASP A 431 2.88 -14.22 19.25
N ASN A 432 2.53 -13.27 20.11
CA ASN A 432 2.04 -11.95 19.69
C ASN A 432 3.13 -10.91 19.46
N GLU A 433 4.42 -11.27 19.60
CA GLU A 433 5.54 -10.34 19.37
C GLU A 433 6.17 -10.51 17.99
N LEU A 434 6.37 -11.77 17.57
CA LEU A 434 7.01 -12.13 16.31
C LEU A 434 6.11 -12.98 15.39
N GLY A 435 4.91 -13.32 15.85
CA GLY A 435 4.02 -14.22 15.13
C GLY A 435 4.64 -15.60 14.97
N TYR A 436 4.66 -16.10 13.75
CA TYR A 436 5.35 -17.36 13.40
C TYR A 436 6.89 -17.20 13.31
N GLY A 437 7.41 -15.98 13.54
CA GLY A 437 8.84 -15.66 13.53
C GLY A 437 9.37 -15.26 12.15
N VAL A 438 10.69 -15.36 11.98
CA VAL A 438 11.39 -14.99 10.75
C VAL A 438 11.31 -16.10 9.71
N PRO A 439 10.72 -15.88 8.51
CA PRO A 439 10.57 -16.90 7.48
C PRO A 439 11.90 -17.41 6.91
N ASN A 440 11.97 -18.70 6.58
CA ASN A 440 13.03 -19.27 5.80
C ASN A 440 12.52 -19.58 4.38
N MET A 441 12.64 -18.61 3.49
CA MET A 441 12.07 -18.66 2.14
C MET A 441 12.59 -19.84 1.30
N TYR A 442 13.83 -20.27 1.54
CA TYR A 442 14.38 -21.43 0.84
C TYR A 442 13.80 -22.77 1.34
N LYS A 443 13.45 -22.88 2.64
CA LYS A 443 12.70 -24.04 3.15
C LYS A 443 11.29 -24.06 2.62
N SER A 444 10.60 -22.90 2.57
CA SER A 444 9.27 -22.74 1.96
C SER A 444 9.28 -23.21 0.51
N TYR A 445 10.25 -22.76 -0.29
CA TYR A 445 10.43 -23.19 -1.67
C TYR A 445 10.57 -24.71 -1.81
N LYS A 446 11.47 -25.31 -1.02
CA LYS A 446 11.68 -26.76 -1.08
C LYS A 446 10.44 -27.58 -0.70
N ALA A 447 9.66 -27.07 0.21
CA ALA A 447 8.41 -27.72 0.64
C ALA A 447 7.33 -27.62 -0.46
N GLY A 448 7.14 -26.42 -1.03
CA GLY A 448 6.18 -26.23 -2.10
C GLY A 448 6.45 -27.06 -3.36
N LEU A 449 7.73 -27.31 -3.68
CA LEU A 449 8.10 -28.25 -4.75
C LEU A 449 7.64 -29.69 -4.48
N LYS A 450 7.75 -30.17 -3.22
CA LYS A 450 7.32 -31.54 -2.84
C LYS A 450 5.80 -31.69 -2.92
N ASP A 451 5.07 -30.68 -2.47
CA ASP A 451 3.61 -30.71 -2.49
C ASP A 451 3.05 -30.62 -3.93
N GLY A 452 3.67 -29.81 -4.79
CA GLY A 452 3.34 -29.77 -6.23
C GLY A 452 3.60 -31.09 -6.96
N SER A 453 4.60 -31.85 -6.54
CA SER A 453 4.88 -33.18 -7.11
C SER A 453 3.86 -34.25 -6.73
N LYS A 454 3.22 -34.11 -5.55
CA LYS A 454 2.13 -35.01 -5.10
C LYS A 454 0.81 -34.74 -5.80
N ARG A 455 0.53 -33.50 -6.19
CA ARG A 455 -0.70 -33.13 -6.91
C ARG A 455 -0.70 -33.53 -8.40
N ARG A 456 0.48 -33.80 -8.96
CA ARG A 456 0.63 -34.25 -10.37
C ARG A 456 0.60 -35.78 -10.52
N ARG A 457 0.52 -36.51 -9.42
CA ARG A 457 0.32 -37.97 -9.36
C ARG A 457 -1.12 -38.30 -8.97
#